data_81b0676c784f4c48ab15ff728c6ec829
#
_entry.id   81b0676c784f4c48ab15ff728c6ec829
#
_cell.length_a   1.000
_cell.length_b   1.000
_cell.length_c   1.000
_cell.angle_alpha   90.00
_cell.angle_beta   90.00
_cell.angle_gamma   90.00
#
_symmetry.space_group_name_H-M   'P 1'
#
loop_
_entity.id
_entity.type
_entity.pdbx_description
1 polymer ?
#
loop_
_entity_poly.entity_id
_entity_poly.type
_entity_poly.pdbx_seq_one_letter_code
_entity_poly.pdbx_strand_id
1 'polypeptide(L)'
;MPGELILLVDDEPNILELAKLYLEREGFRTLAVGDGQSAIDRAAKDSPALIVLDLMLPQVDGYEVCRRVRATSDLPIIMVTARDEDIDKIIGLELGADDYMTKPFNPRELVARVKSILRRSERVAKAESTRSLHLADVTIDPARLL
;
A
#
# COMPACT_ATOMS: atom_id res chain seq x y z
N MET A 1 -3.92 14.82 -4.39
CA MET A 1 -3.57 13.42 -4.65
C MET A 1 -2.87 13.20 -5.97
N PRO A 2 -2.97 14.10 -6.96
CA PRO A 2 -2.28 13.85 -8.23
C PRO A 2 -0.79 13.71 -8.03
N GLY A 3 -0.22 12.76 -8.73
CA GLY A 3 1.22 12.57 -8.74
C GLY A 3 1.78 11.56 -7.74
N GLU A 4 0.96 11.00 -6.86
CA GLU A 4 1.43 9.97 -5.96
C GLU A 4 1.74 8.70 -6.74
N LEU A 5 2.84 8.03 -6.39
CA LEU A 5 3.30 6.85 -7.11
C LEU A 5 2.70 5.60 -6.48
N ILE A 6 2.02 4.80 -7.31
CA ILE A 6 1.45 3.52 -6.90
C ILE A 6 2.26 2.40 -7.56
N LEU A 7 2.81 1.52 -6.75
CA LEU A 7 3.53 0.35 -7.25
C LEU A 7 2.53 -0.80 -7.43
N LEU A 8 2.45 -1.30 -8.65
CA LEU A 8 1.54 -2.39 -9.02
C LEU A 8 2.35 -3.67 -9.23
N VAL A 9 2.00 -4.71 -8.50
CA VAL A 9 2.73 -5.98 -8.52
C VAL A 9 1.78 -7.12 -8.87
N ASP A 10 1.95 -7.69 -10.06
CA ASP A 10 1.12 -8.80 -10.54
C ASP A 10 1.87 -9.45 -11.70
N ASP A 11 1.79 -10.77 -11.83
CA ASP A 11 2.43 -11.46 -12.94
C ASP A 11 1.54 -11.53 -14.19
N GLU A 12 0.32 -11.02 -14.12
CA GLU A 12 -0.60 -10.96 -15.25
C GLU A 12 -0.58 -9.57 -15.89
N PRO A 13 -0.03 -9.43 -17.11
CA PRO A 13 0.08 -8.11 -17.76
C PRO A 13 -1.27 -7.40 -17.94
N ASN A 14 -2.33 -8.15 -18.21
CA ASN A 14 -3.66 -7.57 -18.41
C ASN A 14 -4.18 -6.88 -17.15
N ILE A 15 -3.89 -7.45 -15.99
CA ILE A 15 -4.28 -6.86 -14.70
C ILE A 15 -3.50 -5.58 -14.48
N LEU A 16 -2.21 -5.60 -14.74
CA LEU A 16 -1.36 -4.42 -14.60
C LEU A 16 -1.83 -3.28 -15.50
N GLU A 17 -2.13 -3.57 -16.76
CA GLU A 17 -2.60 -2.55 -17.69
C GLU A 17 -3.93 -1.94 -17.26
N LEU A 18 -4.85 -2.78 -16.79
CA LEU A 18 -6.15 -2.31 -16.34
C LEU A 18 -6.03 -1.41 -15.12
N ALA A 19 -5.28 -1.85 -14.13
CA ALA A 19 -5.06 -1.07 -12.90
C ALA A 19 -4.36 0.24 -13.23
N LYS A 20 -3.34 0.19 -14.07
CA LYS A 20 -2.60 1.37 -14.50
C LYS A 20 -3.51 2.40 -15.17
N LEU A 21 -4.33 1.94 -16.11
CA LEU A 21 -5.25 2.82 -16.83
C LEU A 21 -6.17 3.59 -15.89
N TYR A 22 -6.81 2.88 -14.96
CA TYR A 22 -7.77 3.51 -14.07
C TYR A 22 -7.11 4.43 -13.05
N LEU A 23 -5.97 4.03 -12.50
CA LEU A 23 -5.24 4.87 -11.56
C LEU A 23 -4.67 6.11 -12.22
N GLU A 24 -4.12 5.99 -13.42
CA GLU A 24 -3.57 7.16 -14.13
C GLU A 24 -4.65 8.15 -14.53
N ARG A 25 -5.86 7.67 -14.82
CA ARG A 25 -7.00 8.57 -15.08
C ARG A 25 -7.33 9.45 -13.88
N GLU A 26 -7.02 8.96 -12.67
CA GLU A 26 -7.26 9.71 -11.44
C GLU A 26 -6.06 10.58 -11.03
N GLY A 27 -5.05 10.64 -11.87
CA GLY A 27 -3.89 11.48 -11.62
C GLY A 27 -2.73 10.81 -10.90
N PHE A 28 -2.84 9.53 -10.57
CA PHE A 28 -1.74 8.80 -9.96
C PHE A 28 -0.67 8.46 -10.99
N ARG A 29 0.57 8.42 -10.55
CA ARG A 29 1.65 7.81 -11.32
C ARG A 29 1.70 6.33 -10.96
N THR A 30 2.08 5.48 -11.89
CA THR A 30 2.14 4.04 -11.64
C THR A 30 3.48 3.47 -12.08
N LEU A 31 3.90 2.42 -11.39
CA LEU A 31 5.06 1.62 -11.75
C LEU A 31 4.63 0.16 -11.62
N ALA A 32 4.74 -0.60 -12.69
CA ALA A 32 4.27 -1.98 -12.72
C ALA A 32 5.46 -2.93 -12.77
N VAL A 33 5.43 -3.96 -11.92
CA VAL A 33 6.42 -5.04 -11.91
C VAL A 33 5.72 -6.38 -11.87
N GLY A 34 6.37 -7.41 -12.39
CA GLY A 34 5.77 -8.72 -12.55
C GLY A 34 6.22 -9.78 -11.56
N ASP A 35 7.08 -9.45 -10.62
CA ASP A 35 7.62 -10.42 -9.66
C ASP A 35 7.92 -9.78 -8.30
N GLY A 36 8.07 -10.64 -7.30
CA GLY A 36 8.23 -10.18 -5.92
C GLY A 36 9.56 -9.50 -5.65
N GLN A 37 10.65 -9.98 -6.25
CA GLN A 37 11.96 -9.37 -6.02
C GLN A 37 12.01 -7.96 -6.59
N SER A 38 11.48 -7.76 -7.79
CA SER A 38 11.38 -6.42 -8.37
C SER A 38 10.54 -5.50 -7.51
N ALA A 39 9.45 -6.03 -6.92
CA ALA A 39 8.60 -5.25 -6.02
C ALA A 39 9.38 -4.77 -4.80
N ILE A 40 10.15 -5.66 -4.17
CA ILE A 40 10.96 -5.32 -2.99
C ILE A 40 11.98 -4.24 -3.36
N ASP A 41 12.69 -4.43 -4.48
CA ASP A 41 13.71 -3.49 -4.93
C ASP A 41 13.12 -2.12 -5.23
N ARG A 42 11.98 -2.08 -5.92
CA ARG A 42 11.33 -0.82 -6.27
C ARG A 42 10.71 -0.10 -5.08
N ALA A 43 10.16 -0.87 -4.15
CA ALA A 43 9.64 -0.26 -2.93
C ALA A 43 10.74 0.50 -2.17
N ALA A 44 11.94 -0.07 -2.14
CA ALA A 44 13.07 0.57 -1.46
C ALA A 44 13.61 1.77 -2.23
N LYS A 45 13.70 1.68 -3.57
CA LYS A 45 14.30 2.72 -4.40
C LYS A 45 13.37 3.88 -4.70
N ASP A 46 12.12 3.58 -5.03
CA ASP A 46 11.21 4.59 -5.57
C ASP A 46 10.25 5.16 -4.53
N SER A 47 10.25 4.62 -3.33
CA SER A 47 9.40 5.08 -2.22
C SER A 47 7.95 5.37 -2.65
N PRO A 48 7.25 4.36 -3.18
CA PRO A 48 5.87 4.59 -3.61
C PRO A 48 4.97 4.96 -2.43
N ALA A 49 3.85 5.58 -2.72
CA ALA A 49 2.88 5.94 -1.70
C ALA A 49 2.03 4.76 -1.26
N LEU A 50 1.93 3.74 -2.11
CA LEU A 50 1.13 2.55 -1.84
C LEU A 50 1.55 1.43 -2.78
N ILE A 51 1.42 0.17 -2.32
CA ILE A 51 1.65 -1.01 -3.15
C ILE A 51 0.34 -1.78 -3.31
N VAL A 52 0.01 -2.13 -4.55
CA VAL A 52 -1.05 -3.09 -4.86
C VAL A 52 -0.35 -4.40 -5.20
N LEU A 53 -0.55 -5.43 -4.38
CA LEU A 53 0.31 -6.60 -4.36
C LEU A 53 -0.49 -7.88 -4.55
N ASP A 54 -0.21 -8.61 -5.63
CA ASP A 54 -0.78 -9.94 -5.85
C ASP A 54 -0.07 -10.94 -4.93
N LEU A 55 -0.85 -11.77 -4.25
CA LEU A 55 -0.29 -12.83 -3.40
C LEU A 55 0.31 -13.98 -4.20
N MET A 56 -0.23 -14.25 -5.37
CA MET A 56 0.15 -15.40 -6.18
C MET A 56 1.24 -15.04 -7.20
N LEU A 57 2.42 -14.71 -6.70
CA LEU A 57 3.56 -14.38 -7.56
C LEU A 57 4.50 -15.56 -7.69
N PRO A 58 5.22 -15.66 -8.82
CA PRO A 58 6.27 -16.68 -8.95
C PRO A 58 7.47 -16.35 -8.07
N GLN A 59 8.18 -17.39 -7.65
CA GLN A 59 9.43 -17.31 -6.85
C GLN A 59 9.21 -16.68 -5.47
N VAL A 60 9.25 -15.36 -5.37
CA VAL A 60 9.00 -14.65 -4.12
C VAL A 60 7.53 -14.24 -4.09
N ASP A 61 6.73 -14.91 -3.29
CA ASP A 61 5.28 -14.66 -3.25
C ASP A 61 4.92 -13.36 -2.53
N GLY A 62 3.64 -13.00 -2.62
CA GLY A 62 3.17 -11.74 -2.07
C GLY A 62 3.28 -11.65 -0.55
N TYR A 63 3.16 -12.76 0.16
CA TYR A 63 3.32 -12.75 1.62
C TYR A 63 4.75 -12.38 2.00
N GLU A 64 5.72 -12.93 1.28
CA GLU A 64 7.13 -12.63 1.53
C GLU A 64 7.45 -11.18 1.19
N VAL A 65 6.88 -10.66 0.09
CA VAL A 65 7.05 -9.25 -0.28
C VAL A 65 6.52 -8.36 0.85
N CYS A 66 5.32 -8.64 1.33
CA CYS A 66 4.70 -7.88 2.40
C CYS A 66 5.58 -7.88 3.65
N ARG A 67 6.07 -9.04 4.04
CA ARG A 67 6.91 -9.19 5.23
C ARG A 67 8.20 -8.38 5.10
N ARG A 68 8.87 -8.46 3.96
CA ARG A 68 10.12 -7.72 3.74
C ARG A 68 9.91 -6.22 3.69
N VAL A 69 8.83 -5.77 3.05
CA VAL A 69 8.51 -4.35 3.00
C VAL A 69 8.20 -3.83 4.40
N ARG A 70 7.43 -4.59 5.17
CA ARG A 70 7.06 -4.20 6.54
C ARG A 70 8.25 -4.16 7.50
N ALA A 71 9.30 -4.92 7.22
CA ALA A 71 10.50 -4.90 8.05
C ALA A 71 11.20 -3.55 8.05
N THR A 72 11.01 -2.75 6.99
CA THR A 72 11.72 -1.48 6.82
C THR A 72 10.82 -0.27 6.57
N SER A 73 9.49 -0.46 6.48
CA SER A 73 8.60 0.61 6.05
C SER A 73 7.17 0.40 6.52
N ASP A 74 6.45 1.49 6.74
CA ASP A 74 5.01 1.50 7.04
C ASP A 74 4.18 1.74 5.78
N LEU A 75 4.76 1.53 4.63
CA LEU A 75 4.13 1.73 3.33
C LEU A 75 2.79 0.99 3.22
N PRO A 76 1.69 1.69 2.88
CA PRO A 76 0.40 1.02 2.74
C PRO A 76 0.41 -0.08 1.67
N ILE A 77 -0.25 -1.20 1.97
CA ILE A 77 -0.30 -2.35 1.08
C ILE A 77 -1.75 -2.82 0.92
N ILE A 78 -2.20 -2.93 -0.33
CA ILE A 78 -3.45 -3.60 -0.68
C ILE A 78 -3.07 -4.95 -1.26
N MET A 79 -3.50 -6.04 -0.64
CA MET A 79 -3.29 -7.37 -1.20
C MET A 79 -4.41 -7.74 -2.14
N VAL A 80 -4.07 -8.32 -3.29
CA VAL A 80 -5.03 -8.78 -4.28
C VAL A 80 -4.74 -10.23 -4.62
N THR A 81 -5.76 -11.06 -4.68
CA THR A 81 -5.57 -12.48 -5.01
C THR A 81 -6.85 -13.12 -5.52
N ALA A 82 -6.70 -14.20 -6.28
CA ALA A 82 -7.84 -15.02 -6.69
C ALA A 82 -8.36 -15.86 -5.52
N ARG A 83 -7.62 -15.98 -4.44
CA ARG A 83 -8.04 -16.74 -3.27
C ARG A 83 -9.03 -15.94 -2.44
N ASP A 84 -10.17 -16.54 -2.18
CA ASP A 84 -11.22 -15.93 -1.36
C ASP A 84 -11.50 -16.78 -0.12
N GLU A 85 -10.44 -17.20 0.55
CA GLU A 85 -10.55 -17.97 1.78
C GLU A 85 -10.28 -17.06 2.97
N ASP A 86 -11.08 -17.20 4.01
CA ASP A 86 -10.94 -16.38 5.20
C ASP A 86 -9.55 -16.50 5.84
N ILE A 87 -8.95 -17.69 5.79
CA ILE A 87 -7.61 -17.90 6.31
C ILE A 87 -6.59 -17.02 5.59
N ASP A 88 -6.67 -16.94 4.26
CA ASP A 88 -5.75 -16.11 3.49
C ASP A 88 -5.91 -14.63 3.81
N LYS A 89 -7.16 -14.19 4.00
CA LYS A 89 -7.44 -12.81 4.42
C LYS A 89 -6.85 -12.50 5.78
N ILE A 90 -7.04 -13.39 6.74
CA ILE A 90 -6.52 -13.23 8.09
C ILE A 90 -5.00 -13.16 8.08
N ILE A 91 -4.35 -14.08 7.38
CA ILE A 91 -2.89 -14.09 7.28
C ILE A 91 -2.38 -12.80 6.65
N GLY A 92 -3.01 -12.36 5.57
CA GLY A 92 -2.63 -11.12 4.90
C GLY A 92 -2.70 -9.91 5.82
N LEU A 93 -3.79 -9.80 6.56
CA LEU A 93 -3.98 -8.68 7.49
C LEU A 93 -3.01 -8.76 8.67
N GLU A 94 -2.74 -9.97 9.17
CA GLU A 94 -1.76 -10.15 10.25
C GLU A 94 -0.35 -9.77 9.82
N LEU A 95 -0.02 -9.91 8.53
CA LEU A 95 1.26 -9.48 8.00
C LEU A 95 1.36 -7.96 7.83
N GLY A 96 0.28 -7.25 8.11
CA GLY A 96 0.28 -5.80 8.07
C GLY A 96 -0.28 -5.19 6.80
N ALA A 97 -1.01 -5.95 5.99
CA ALA A 97 -1.71 -5.37 4.85
C ALA A 97 -2.82 -4.44 5.34
N ASP A 98 -3.03 -3.35 4.62
CA ASP A 98 -4.04 -2.35 4.98
C ASP A 98 -5.40 -2.69 4.40
N ASP A 99 -5.45 -3.51 3.36
CA ASP A 99 -6.69 -3.93 2.74
C ASP A 99 -6.47 -5.21 1.93
N TYR A 100 -7.55 -5.82 1.51
CA TYR A 100 -7.54 -7.10 0.81
C TYR A 100 -8.65 -7.11 -0.22
N MET A 101 -8.30 -7.46 -1.46
CA MET A 101 -9.27 -7.58 -2.55
C MET A 101 -9.14 -8.93 -3.22
N THR A 102 -10.25 -9.47 -3.72
CA THR A 102 -10.25 -10.72 -4.47
C THR A 102 -10.42 -10.45 -5.97
N LYS A 103 -9.77 -11.28 -6.79
CA LYS A 103 -9.95 -11.25 -8.24
C LYS A 103 -11.16 -12.10 -8.61
N PRO A 104 -11.90 -11.74 -9.64
CA PRO A 104 -11.78 -10.51 -10.42
C PRO A 104 -12.29 -9.32 -9.61
N PHE A 105 -11.61 -8.18 -9.71
CA PHE A 105 -12.04 -6.98 -9.03
C PHE A 105 -12.48 -5.90 -10.04
N ASN A 106 -13.32 -5.00 -9.57
CA ASN A 106 -13.70 -3.84 -10.36
C ASN A 106 -12.58 -2.80 -10.23
N PRO A 107 -11.99 -2.33 -11.34
CA PRO A 107 -10.92 -1.32 -11.27
C PRO A 107 -11.33 -0.04 -10.55
N ARG A 108 -12.61 0.31 -10.59
CA ARG A 108 -13.13 1.48 -9.87
C ARG A 108 -13.10 1.25 -8.37
N GLU A 109 -13.31 0.00 -7.94
CA GLU A 109 -13.18 -0.37 -6.53
C GLU A 109 -11.74 -0.23 -6.07
N LEU A 110 -10.78 -0.67 -6.91
CA LEU A 110 -9.37 -0.50 -6.62
C LEU A 110 -9.02 0.97 -6.42
N VAL A 111 -9.46 1.84 -7.33
CA VAL A 111 -9.23 3.28 -7.22
C VAL A 111 -9.81 3.82 -5.91
N ALA A 112 -11.03 3.42 -5.57
CA ALA A 112 -11.69 3.88 -4.34
C ALA A 112 -10.90 3.46 -3.11
N ARG A 113 -10.40 2.23 -3.07
CA ARG A 113 -9.61 1.74 -1.94
C ARG A 113 -8.27 2.44 -1.83
N VAL A 114 -7.58 2.67 -2.97
CA VAL A 114 -6.32 3.41 -2.99
C VAL A 114 -6.53 4.80 -2.41
N LYS A 115 -7.55 5.51 -2.89
CA LYS A 115 -7.86 6.86 -2.38
C LYS A 115 -8.18 6.85 -0.90
N SER A 116 -8.96 5.87 -0.46
CA SER A 116 -9.35 5.75 0.94
C SER A 116 -8.14 5.55 1.85
N ILE A 117 -7.25 4.65 1.47
CA ILE A 117 -6.05 4.36 2.26
C ILE A 117 -5.10 5.54 2.29
N LEU A 118 -4.91 6.21 1.16
CA LEU A 118 -4.04 7.38 1.10
C LEU A 118 -4.60 8.53 1.95
N ARG A 119 -5.90 8.72 1.96
CA ARG A 119 -6.52 9.73 2.83
C ARG A 119 -6.31 9.42 4.30
N ARG A 120 -6.42 8.14 4.70
CA ARG A 120 -6.15 7.73 6.09
C ARG A 120 -4.70 8.00 6.45
N SER A 121 -3.77 7.65 5.57
CA SER A 121 -2.34 7.89 5.79
C SER A 121 -2.05 9.38 5.94
N GLU A 122 -2.64 10.22 5.12
CA GLU A 122 -2.49 11.67 5.22
C GLU A 122 -3.05 12.21 6.53
N ARG A 123 -4.22 11.72 6.95
CA ARG A 123 -4.82 12.14 8.22
C ARG A 123 -3.95 11.78 9.41
N VAL A 124 -3.39 10.58 9.41
CA VAL A 124 -2.51 10.13 10.48
C VAL A 124 -1.24 10.97 10.50
N ALA A 125 -0.61 11.18 9.35
CA ALA A 125 0.59 12.00 9.25
C ALA A 125 0.31 13.44 9.68
N LYS A 126 -0.82 14.00 9.28
CA LYS A 126 -1.21 15.35 9.66
C LYS A 126 -1.49 15.44 11.16
N ALA A 127 -2.17 14.45 11.73
CA ALA A 127 -2.43 14.41 13.17
C ALA A 127 -1.13 14.30 13.96
N GLU A 128 -0.21 13.47 13.54
CA GLU A 128 1.09 13.34 14.18
C GLU A 128 1.90 14.62 14.08
N SER A 129 1.91 15.27 12.93
CA SER A 129 2.58 16.54 12.73
C SER A 129 1.99 17.62 13.63
N THR A 130 0.67 17.71 13.70
CA THR A 130 -0.02 18.67 14.57
C THR A 130 0.29 18.36 16.04
N ARG A 131 0.30 17.10 16.41
CA ARG A 131 0.63 16.68 17.77
C ARG A 131 2.07 17.05 18.13
N SER A 132 3.00 16.84 17.21
CA SER A 132 4.39 17.19 17.42
C SER A 132 4.57 18.69 17.61
N LEU A 133 3.90 19.51 16.82
CA LEU A 133 3.93 20.96 16.99
C LEU A 133 3.34 21.39 18.32
N HIS A 134 2.25 20.77 18.72
CA HIS A 134 1.63 21.04 20.01
C HIS A 134 2.54 20.67 21.17
N LEU A 135 3.22 19.54 21.07
CA LEU A 135 4.19 19.11 22.08
C LEU A 135 5.38 20.07 22.15
N ALA A 136 5.82 20.59 21.00
CA ALA A 136 6.89 21.59 20.98
C ALA A 136 6.49 22.85 21.74
N ASP A 137 5.24 23.28 21.59
CA ASP A 137 4.72 24.44 22.29
C ASP A 137 4.64 24.22 23.79
N VAL A 138 4.49 22.98 24.23
CA VAL A 138 4.35 22.63 25.65
C VAL A 138 5.56 21.90 26.21
N THR A 139 6.68 21.90 25.49
CA THR A 139 7.90 21.25 25.98
C THR A 139 8.43 21.87 27.26
N ILE A 140 8.01 23.05 27.54
CA ILE A 140 8.34 23.74 28.80
C ILE A 140 7.62 23.11 29.98
N ASP A 141 6.65 22.23 29.73
CA ASP A 141 5.91 21.54 30.78
C ASP A 141 5.91 20.02 30.50
N PRO A 142 6.94 19.32 30.98
CA PRO A 142 7.06 17.87 30.73
C PRO A 142 5.88 17.04 31.24
N ALA A 143 5.19 17.51 32.27
CA ALA A 143 4.06 16.78 32.83
C ALA A 143 2.94 16.63 31.82
N ARG A 144 2.85 17.49 30.83
CA ARG A 144 1.81 17.43 29.80
C ARG A 144 2.12 16.43 28.71
N LEU A 145 3.32 15.89 28.69
CA LEU A 145 3.72 14.88 27.74
C LEU A 145 3.24 13.49 28.16
N LEU A 146 2.79 13.38 29.38
CA LEU A 146 2.27 12.14 29.93
C LEU A 146 0.77 12.11 29.82
#